data_4af026ba06e5e53e57de9996f1d9353b
#
_entry.id   4af026ba06e5e53e57de9996f1d9353b
#
_cell.length_a   1.000
_cell.length_b   1.000
_cell.length_c   1.000
_cell.angle_alpha   90.00
_cell.angle_beta   90.00
_cell.angle_gamma   90.00
#
_symmetry.space_group_name_H-M   'P 1'
#
loop_
_entity.id
_entity.type
_entity.pdbx_description
1 polymer ?
#
loop_
_entity_poly.entity_id
_entity_poly.type
_entity_poly.pdbx_seq_one_letter_code
_entity_poly.pdbx_strand_id
1 'polypeptide(L)'
;GNNSLVRNQQNPLEVIMPLRASERINFGKIKEIIAPPNLIEIQINSYNEFLQAEVPPSMRKNIGLQAVFTEVFPIESYDGKCVLDYHSYEIGEPKQDWLECLREGITYGAPLHVTFLLKEEKGTKEEKVFMGELPLMTPQGTFVINGAERVIVSQLHRSPGLAFEATQHPNGKTLHSFRIIPDRGSWYEAQFDTSDMLYV
;
A
#
# COMPACT_ATOMS: atom_id res chain seq x y z
N GLY A 1 50.30 -3.07 32.17
CA GLY A 1 48.95 -2.66 32.19
C GLY A 1 48.37 -2.72 30.80
N ASN A 2 47.69 -3.82 30.50
CA ASN A 2 47.01 -4.02 29.20
C ASN A 2 45.64 -3.33 29.24
N ASN A 3 45.49 -2.23 28.51
CA ASN A 3 44.19 -1.68 28.16
C ASN A 3 43.74 -2.32 26.84
N SER A 4 42.94 -3.37 26.93
CA SER A 4 42.22 -3.93 25.81
C SER A 4 41.03 -3.01 25.50
N LEU A 5 41.13 -2.25 24.41
CA LEU A 5 40.03 -1.54 23.79
C LEU A 5 39.00 -2.58 23.27
N VAL A 6 37.94 -2.75 24.00
CA VAL A 6 36.74 -3.43 23.53
C VAL A 6 36.11 -2.53 22.45
N ARG A 7 36.32 -2.89 21.18
CA ARG A 7 35.56 -2.35 20.07
C ARG A 7 34.12 -2.84 20.23
N ASN A 8 33.24 -1.97 20.61
CA ASN A 8 31.81 -2.17 20.43
C ASN A 8 31.56 -2.32 18.92
N GLN A 9 31.27 -3.53 18.50
CA GLN A 9 30.65 -3.77 17.22
C GLN A 9 29.22 -3.25 17.32
N GLN A 10 29.02 -2.04 16.83
CA GLN A 10 27.69 -1.52 16.59
C GLN A 10 27.03 -2.39 15.52
N ASN A 11 25.93 -3.00 15.90
CA ASN A 11 25.07 -3.81 15.05
C ASN A 11 24.60 -2.95 13.86
N PRO A 12 24.78 -3.33 12.61
CA PRO A 12 24.35 -2.54 11.46
C PRO A 12 22.83 -2.51 11.24
N LEU A 13 22.04 -3.05 12.17
CA LEU A 13 20.58 -3.09 12.11
C LEU A 13 19.86 -1.90 12.77
N GLU A 14 20.59 -0.92 13.25
CA GLU A 14 20.00 0.26 13.92
C GLU A 14 19.76 1.47 13.01
N VAL A 15 19.79 1.34 11.70
CA VAL A 15 19.66 2.49 10.79
C VAL A 15 18.31 2.57 10.09
N ILE A 16 17.33 1.76 10.47
CA ILE A 16 15.94 2.15 10.22
C ILE A 16 15.49 2.90 11.48
N MET A 17 15.91 4.17 11.58
CA MET A 17 15.36 5.06 12.59
C MET A 17 13.83 5.02 12.47
N PRO A 18 13.11 4.65 13.56
CA PRO A 18 11.72 5.04 13.64
C PRO A 18 11.70 6.55 13.41
N LEU A 19 10.86 7.01 12.48
CA LEU A 19 10.68 8.42 12.19
C LEU A 19 10.55 9.18 13.51
N ARG A 20 11.64 9.75 13.99
CA ARG A 20 11.62 10.61 15.17
C ARG A 20 10.67 11.73 14.80
N ALA A 21 9.52 11.74 15.45
CA ALA A 21 8.68 12.92 15.45
C ALA A 21 9.62 14.11 15.63
N SER A 22 9.66 15.01 14.64
CA SER A 22 10.54 16.16 14.67
C SER A 22 10.39 16.83 16.03
N GLU A 23 11.50 16.92 16.79
CA GLU A 23 11.48 17.50 18.13
C GLU A 23 10.98 18.94 18.01
N ARG A 24 9.77 19.19 18.53
CA ARG A 24 9.15 20.50 18.45
C ARG A 24 9.80 21.41 19.48
N ILE A 25 10.27 22.55 19.05
CA ILE A 25 10.82 23.58 19.92
C ILE A 25 9.67 24.47 20.37
N ASN A 26 9.47 24.54 21.68
CA ASN A 26 8.46 25.42 22.29
C ASN A 26 9.05 26.80 22.54
N PHE A 27 8.61 27.79 21.78
CA PHE A 27 8.99 29.21 21.96
C PHE A 27 8.05 29.95 22.90
N GLY A 28 6.99 29.31 23.41
CA GLY A 28 6.04 29.89 24.35
C GLY A 28 6.61 29.93 25.80
N LYS A 29 6.08 30.86 26.59
CA LYS A 29 6.37 30.96 28.02
C LYS A 29 5.44 30.07 28.88
N ILE A 30 4.46 29.43 28.28
CA ILE A 30 3.48 28.57 28.95
C ILE A 30 3.96 27.14 28.85
N LYS A 31 3.93 26.42 29.96
CA LYS A 31 4.26 24.99 30.00
C LYS A 31 3.21 24.20 29.22
N GLU A 32 3.68 23.35 28.34
CA GLU A 32 2.79 22.43 27.60
C GLU A 32 2.09 21.48 28.59
N ILE A 33 0.77 21.43 28.51
CA ILE A 33 -0.06 20.54 29.33
C ILE A 33 -0.28 19.21 28.59
N ILE A 34 -0.43 19.29 27.25
CA ILE A 34 -0.68 18.14 26.37
C ILE A 34 0.22 18.31 25.13
N ALA A 35 0.92 17.26 24.75
CA ALA A 35 1.68 17.25 23.50
C ALA A 35 0.73 17.40 22.31
N PRO A 36 1.01 18.31 21.35
CA PRO A 36 0.16 18.48 20.18
C PRO A 36 0.19 17.19 19.34
N PRO A 37 -0.98 16.72 18.82
CA PRO A 37 -1.05 15.51 18.02
C PRO A 37 -0.30 15.69 16.70
N ASN A 38 0.28 14.60 16.20
CA ASN A 38 0.86 14.56 14.87
C ASN A 38 -0.27 14.36 13.83
N LEU A 39 -0.59 15.41 13.07
CA LEU A 39 -1.70 15.39 12.10
C LEU A 39 -1.46 14.47 10.88
N ILE A 40 -0.21 14.10 10.62
CA ILE A 40 0.16 13.20 9.50
C ILE A 40 0.41 11.75 9.95
N GLU A 41 0.26 11.46 11.23
CA GLU A 41 0.51 10.14 11.79
C GLU A 41 -0.39 9.06 11.15
N ILE A 42 -1.63 9.40 10.82
CA ILE A 42 -2.58 8.50 10.17
C ILE A 42 -2.04 7.99 8.83
N GLN A 43 -1.50 8.88 8.01
CA GLN A 43 -0.94 8.51 6.71
C GLN A 43 0.33 7.67 6.84
N ILE A 44 1.21 8.05 7.75
CA ILE A 44 2.47 7.33 8.01
C ILE A 44 2.18 5.92 8.51
N ASN A 45 1.31 5.79 9.52
CA ASN A 45 0.95 4.49 10.07
C ASN A 45 0.25 3.60 9.05
N SER A 46 -0.69 4.15 8.27
CA SER A 46 -1.38 3.43 7.21
C SER A 46 -0.41 2.86 6.16
N TYR A 47 0.59 3.64 5.76
CA TYR A 47 1.58 3.19 4.79
C TYR A 47 2.55 2.15 5.37
N ASN A 48 2.96 2.32 6.62
CA ASN A 48 3.78 1.34 7.32
C ASN A 48 3.04 -0.01 7.49
N GLU A 49 1.75 0.04 7.80
CA GLU A 49 0.91 -1.16 7.84
C GLU A 49 0.73 -1.81 6.46
N PHE A 50 0.65 -1.00 5.41
CA PHE A 50 0.60 -1.50 4.03
C PHE A 50 1.88 -2.24 3.65
N LEU A 51 3.03 -1.68 3.93
CA LEU A 51 4.33 -2.26 3.57
C LEU A 51 4.75 -3.42 4.48
N GLN A 52 4.47 -3.33 5.78
CA GLN A 52 4.95 -4.28 6.80
C GLN A 52 6.44 -4.63 6.64
N ALA A 53 7.27 -3.62 6.30
CA ALA A 53 8.68 -3.82 5.96
C ALA A 53 9.51 -4.37 7.12
N GLU A 54 9.25 -3.90 8.35
CA GLU A 54 9.97 -4.30 9.57
C GLU A 54 9.49 -5.64 10.14
N VAL A 55 8.34 -6.14 9.68
CA VAL A 55 7.74 -7.36 10.20
C VAL A 55 8.34 -8.57 9.47
N PRO A 56 8.84 -9.59 10.20
CA PRO A 56 9.30 -10.83 9.60
C PRO A 56 8.22 -11.48 8.73
N PRO A 57 8.55 -12.08 7.59
CA PRO A 57 7.56 -12.65 6.66
C PRO A 57 6.56 -13.61 7.29
N SER A 58 6.99 -14.39 8.29
CA SER A 58 6.14 -15.35 9.00
C SER A 58 5.12 -14.71 9.96
N MET A 59 5.34 -13.46 10.35
CA MET A 59 4.48 -12.74 11.30
C MET A 59 3.62 -11.65 10.63
N ARG A 60 3.73 -11.48 9.31
CA ARG A 60 2.97 -10.49 8.56
C ARG A 60 1.48 -10.80 8.59
N LYS A 61 0.68 -9.77 8.84
CA LYS A 61 -0.77 -9.85 8.74
C LYS A 61 -1.20 -9.87 7.28
N ASN A 62 -2.30 -10.51 6.97
CA ASN A 62 -2.86 -10.52 5.62
C ASN A 62 -3.60 -9.21 5.30
N ILE A 63 -2.83 -8.11 5.28
CA ILE A 63 -3.29 -6.74 4.96
C ILE A 63 -2.28 -6.08 4.04
N GLY A 64 -2.71 -5.05 3.30
CA GLY A 64 -1.85 -4.26 2.42
C GLY A 64 -1.18 -5.09 1.34
N LEU A 65 0.13 -4.97 1.20
CA LEU A 65 0.91 -5.63 0.16
C LEU A 65 0.88 -7.17 0.28
N GLN A 66 0.89 -7.69 1.51
CA GLN A 66 0.76 -9.13 1.77
C GLN A 66 -0.59 -9.67 1.25
N ALA A 67 -1.68 -8.95 1.47
CA ALA A 67 -3.00 -9.35 0.99
C ALA A 67 -3.07 -9.38 -0.54
N VAL A 68 -2.45 -8.43 -1.22
CA VAL A 68 -2.39 -8.40 -2.70
C VAL A 68 -1.73 -9.65 -3.26
N PHE A 69 -0.58 -10.04 -2.70
CA PHE A 69 0.08 -11.27 -3.16
C PHE A 69 -0.72 -12.53 -2.81
N THR A 70 -1.32 -12.59 -1.63
CA THR A 70 -2.10 -13.76 -1.21
C THR A 70 -3.39 -13.92 -2.05
N GLU A 71 -3.96 -12.83 -2.55
CA GLU A 71 -5.16 -12.85 -3.39
C GLU A 71 -4.85 -13.32 -4.83
N VAL A 72 -3.71 -12.89 -5.37
CA VAL A 72 -3.32 -13.21 -6.75
C VAL A 72 -2.75 -14.62 -6.86
N PHE A 73 -1.98 -15.07 -5.89
CA PHE A 73 -1.31 -16.38 -5.90
C PHE A 73 -2.04 -17.38 -4.98
N PRO A 74 -2.02 -18.67 -5.30
CA PRO A 74 -1.27 -19.35 -6.38
C PRO A 74 -1.89 -19.17 -7.77
N ILE A 75 -1.06 -19.22 -8.80
CA ILE A 75 -1.46 -19.27 -10.21
C ILE A 75 -1.18 -20.67 -10.73
N GLU A 76 -2.21 -21.31 -11.25
CA GLU A 76 -2.12 -22.65 -11.83
C GLU A 76 -2.05 -22.59 -13.36
N SER A 77 -1.23 -23.46 -13.96
CA SER A 77 -1.20 -23.61 -15.41
C SER A 77 -2.48 -24.32 -15.90
N TYR A 78 -2.85 -24.11 -17.18
CA TYR A 78 -4.03 -24.71 -17.79
C TYR A 78 -4.08 -26.24 -17.67
N ASP A 79 -2.93 -26.89 -17.72
CA ASP A 79 -2.78 -28.36 -17.62
C ASP A 79 -2.66 -28.84 -16.16
N GLY A 80 -2.67 -27.95 -15.16
CA GLY A 80 -2.54 -28.26 -13.74
C GLY A 80 -1.16 -28.82 -13.34
N LYS A 81 -0.17 -28.81 -14.25
CA LYS A 81 1.16 -29.43 -14.02
C LYS A 81 2.14 -28.50 -13.32
N CYS A 82 1.93 -27.20 -13.44
CA CYS A 82 2.78 -26.17 -12.84
C CYS A 82 1.93 -25.25 -11.98
N VAL A 83 2.39 -24.99 -10.78
CA VAL A 83 1.76 -24.02 -9.86
C VAL A 83 2.82 -23.02 -9.42
N LEU A 84 2.56 -21.74 -9.68
CA LEU A 84 3.38 -20.65 -9.19
C LEU A 84 2.77 -20.12 -7.90
N ASP A 85 3.44 -20.30 -6.80
CA ASP A 85 3.00 -19.93 -5.47
C ASP A 85 3.86 -18.77 -4.93
N TYR A 86 3.26 -17.95 -4.08
CA TYR A 86 3.93 -16.87 -3.39
C TYR A 86 4.46 -17.36 -2.04
N HIS A 87 5.71 -17.05 -1.74
CA HIS A 87 6.32 -17.37 -0.46
C HIS A 87 6.43 -16.14 0.45
N SER A 88 7.18 -15.12 0.01
CA SER A 88 7.42 -13.91 0.79
C SER A 88 7.88 -12.76 -0.08
N TYR A 89 7.79 -11.53 0.45
CA TYR A 89 8.43 -10.37 -0.17
C TYR A 89 9.41 -9.71 0.79
N GLU A 90 10.38 -9.01 0.21
CA GLU A 90 11.36 -8.20 0.93
C GLU A 90 11.46 -6.84 0.27
N ILE A 91 11.49 -5.80 1.08
CA ILE A 91 11.72 -4.42 0.65
C ILE A 91 13.16 -4.09 1.03
N GLY A 92 13.97 -3.76 0.03
CA GLY A 92 15.37 -3.40 0.24
C GLY A 92 15.54 -1.98 0.77
N GLU A 93 16.78 -1.57 0.92
CA GLU A 93 17.12 -0.21 1.33
C GLU A 93 17.08 0.75 0.13
N PRO A 94 16.63 2.00 0.33
CA PRO A 94 16.70 3.02 -0.70
C PRO A 94 18.15 3.35 -1.03
N LYS A 95 18.44 3.59 -2.31
CA LYS A 95 19.80 3.91 -2.78
C LYS A 95 20.25 5.31 -2.37
N GLN A 96 19.30 6.23 -2.26
CA GLN A 96 19.53 7.65 -1.98
C GLN A 96 18.49 8.14 -0.98
N ASP A 97 18.85 9.18 -0.23
CA ASP A 97 17.92 9.84 0.68
C ASP A 97 16.86 10.65 -0.09
N TRP A 98 15.71 10.85 0.52
CA TRP A 98 14.61 11.60 -0.07
C TRP A 98 14.98 13.05 -0.46
N LEU A 99 15.87 13.70 0.32
CA LEU A 99 16.39 15.03 0.00
C LEU A 99 17.26 15.04 -1.25
N GLU A 100 18.07 14.02 -1.44
CA GLU A 100 18.89 13.86 -2.66
C GLU A 100 18.00 13.59 -3.86
N CYS A 101 16.97 12.77 -3.70
CA CYS A 101 16.00 12.50 -4.75
C CYS A 101 15.26 13.76 -5.22
N LEU A 102 14.93 14.67 -4.29
CA LEU A 102 14.35 15.98 -4.63
C LEU A 102 15.30 16.85 -5.45
N ARG A 103 16.59 16.86 -5.10
CA ARG A 103 17.61 17.66 -5.78
C ARG A 103 17.93 17.13 -7.17
N GLU A 104 18.01 15.81 -7.31
CA GLU A 104 18.38 15.13 -8.55
C GLU A 104 17.18 14.89 -9.49
N GLY A 105 15.95 15.13 -9.03
CA GLY A 105 14.75 14.92 -9.84
C GLY A 105 14.38 13.46 -10.05
N ILE A 106 14.73 12.60 -9.11
CA ILE A 106 14.44 11.15 -9.13
C ILE A 106 13.39 10.74 -8.11
N THR A 107 12.95 9.50 -8.19
CA THR A 107 11.95 8.94 -7.28
C THR A 107 12.61 8.32 -6.05
N TYR A 108 12.14 8.67 -4.86
CA TYR A 108 12.52 8.04 -3.62
C TYR A 108 11.79 6.71 -3.45
N GLY A 109 12.52 5.61 -3.53
CA GLY A 109 11.94 4.27 -3.47
C GLY A 109 12.96 3.21 -3.06
N ALA A 110 12.44 2.04 -2.75
CA ALA A 110 13.22 0.86 -2.40
C ALA A 110 12.90 -0.32 -3.34
N PRO A 111 13.88 -1.19 -3.63
CA PRO A 111 13.67 -2.34 -4.48
C PRO A 111 12.77 -3.36 -3.77
N LEU A 112 11.77 -3.86 -4.48
CA LEU A 112 10.90 -4.94 -4.05
C LEU A 112 11.38 -6.25 -4.65
N HIS A 113 11.67 -7.22 -3.81
CA HIS A 113 11.97 -8.60 -4.20
C HIS A 113 10.88 -9.52 -3.68
N VAL A 114 10.45 -10.43 -4.51
CA VAL A 114 9.45 -11.43 -4.15
C VAL A 114 10.03 -12.82 -4.37
N THR A 115 9.89 -13.66 -3.39
CA THR A 115 10.28 -15.07 -3.47
C THR A 115 9.08 -15.90 -3.88
N PHE A 116 9.20 -16.57 -5.01
CA PHE A 116 8.18 -17.45 -5.56
C PHE A 116 8.61 -18.91 -5.45
N LEU A 117 7.61 -19.77 -5.35
CA LEU A 117 7.77 -21.22 -5.37
C LEU A 117 7.12 -21.77 -6.63
N LEU A 118 7.92 -22.27 -7.56
CA LEU A 118 7.41 -22.98 -8.72
C LEU A 118 7.34 -24.47 -8.41
N LYS A 119 6.12 -25.00 -8.34
CA LYS A 119 5.85 -26.42 -8.12
C LYS A 119 5.61 -27.07 -9.47
N GLU A 120 6.47 -28.00 -9.84
CA GLU A 120 6.39 -28.81 -11.06
C GLU A 120 6.31 -30.30 -10.70
N GLU A 121 5.92 -31.16 -11.64
CA GLU A 121 5.91 -32.63 -11.46
C GLU A 121 7.29 -33.18 -11.02
N LYS A 122 8.37 -32.48 -11.39
CA LYS A 122 9.77 -32.91 -11.11
C LYS A 122 10.31 -32.35 -9.78
N GLY A 123 9.60 -31.44 -9.12
CA GLY A 123 10.05 -30.84 -7.86
C GLY A 123 9.61 -29.40 -7.69
N THR A 124 9.99 -28.82 -6.56
CA THR A 124 9.72 -27.40 -6.24
C THR A 124 11.00 -26.59 -6.40
N LYS A 125 10.92 -25.49 -7.14
CA LYS A 125 12.02 -24.54 -7.33
C LYS A 125 11.65 -23.22 -6.64
N GLU A 126 12.55 -22.71 -5.83
CA GLU A 126 12.42 -21.39 -5.20
C GLU A 126 13.28 -20.37 -5.94
N GLU A 127 12.72 -19.19 -6.23
CA GLU A 127 13.44 -18.12 -6.90
C GLU A 127 13.04 -16.76 -6.37
N LYS A 128 14.04 -15.91 -6.08
CA LYS A 128 13.86 -14.53 -5.66
C LYS A 128 13.91 -13.62 -6.87
N VAL A 129 12.80 -12.93 -7.15
CA VAL A 129 12.62 -12.11 -8.35
C VAL A 129 12.50 -10.63 -7.96
N PHE A 130 13.20 -9.77 -8.69
CA PHE A 130 13.03 -8.32 -8.59
C PHE A 130 11.75 -7.91 -9.29
N MET A 131 10.82 -7.29 -8.55
CA MET A 131 9.50 -6.87 -9.06
C MET A 131 9.43 -5.39 -9.43
N GLY A 132 10.45 -4.62 -9.10
CA GLY A 132 10.49 -3.18 -9.32
C GLY A 132 10.83 -2.40 -8.06
N GLU A 133 10.67 -1.10 -8.13
CA GLU A 133 10.90 -0.20 -7.00
C GLU A 133 9.56 0.30 -6.45
N LEU A 134 9.40 0.23 -5.13
CA LEU A 134 8.26 0.82 -4.42
C LEU A 134 8.63 2.20 -3.92
N PRO A 135 7.82 3.23 -4.20
CA PRO A 135 8.00 4.53 -3.58
C PRO A 135 7.90 4.43 -2.06
N LEU A 136 8.78 5.12 -1.35
CA LEU A 136 8.76 5.20 0.11
C LEU A 136 8.18 6.54 0.56
N MET A 137 7.47 6.51 1.69
CA MET A 137 6.95 7.72 2.31
C MET A 137 8.05 8.44 3.08
N THR A 138 8.13 9.76 2.92
CA THR A 138 9.04 10.61 3.69
C THR A 138 8.54 10.80 5.13
N PRO A 139 9.38 11.28 6.06
CA PRO A 139 8.95 11.63 7.42
C PRO A 139 7.80 12.64 7.49
N GLN A 140 7.57 13.38 6.42
CA GLN A 140 6.52 14.39 6.30
C GLN A 140 5.21 13.84 5.74
N GLY A 141 5.13 12.52 5.48
CA GLY A 141 3.94 11.88 4.90
C GLY A 141 3.77 12.11 3.40
N THR A 142 4.83 12.50 2.72
CA THR A 142 4.85 12.75 1.26
C THR A 142 5.59 11.65 0.51
N PHE A 143 5.39 11.59 -0.80
CA PHE A 143 6.16 10.75 -1.71
C PHE A 143 6.96 11.65 -2.65
N VAL A 144 8.19 11.29 -2.93
CA VAL A 144 9.03 11.99 -3.90
C VAL A 144 9.01 11.20 -5.21
N ILE A 145 8.34 11.73 -6.22
CA ILE A 145 8.20 11.12 -7.53
C ILE A 145 8.79 12.06 -8.57
N ASN A 146 9.85 11.61 -9.25
CA ASN A 146 10.58 12.43 -10.24
C ASN A 146 10.98 13.82 -9.72
N GLY A 147 11.38 13.88 -8.44
CA GLY A 147 11.78 15.12 -7.79
C GLY A 147 10.66 16.03 -7.32
N ALA A 148 9.39 15.63 -7.46
CA ALA A 148 8.23 16.35 -6.95
C ALA A 148 7.66 15.68 -5.72
N GLU A 149 7.41 16.44 -4.67
CA GLU A 149 6.68 15.95 -3.50
C GLU A 149 5.19 15.81 -3.83
N ARG A 150 4.64 14.63 -3.55
CA ARG A 150 3.24 14.30 -3.79
C ARG A 150 2.61 13.70 -2.54
N VAL A 151 1.33 13.93 -2.36
CA VAL A 151 0.54 13.42 -1.25
C VAL A 151 -0.62 12.60 -1.80
N ILE A 152 -0.90 11.47 -1.15
CA ILE A 152 -2.11 10.69 -1.45
C ILE A 152 -3.27 11.33 -0.69
N VAL A 153 -4.29 11.71 -1.44
CA VAL A 153 -5.53 12.27 -0.88
C VAL A 153 -6.63 11.22 -0.99
N SER A 154 -7.31 10.96 0.11
CA SER A 154 -8.44 10.04 0.14
C SER A 154 -9.60 10.60 -0.67
N GLN A 155 -10.21 9.74 -1.49
CA GLN A 155 -11.40 10.06 -2.28
C GLN A 155 -12.57 9.23 -1.78
N LEU A 156 -13.70 9.89 -1.55
CA LEU A 156 -14.95 9.23 -1.21
C LEU A 156 -15.67 8.82 -2.50
N HIS A 157 -16.00 7.54 -2.62
CA HIS A 157 -16.78 7.03 -3.75
C HIS A 157 -17.87 6.08 -3.25
N ARG A 158 -18.81 5.73 -4.13
CA ARG A 158 -19.84 4.73 -3.79
C ARG A 158 -19.20 3.36 -3.59
N SER A 159 -19.69 2.66 -2.57
CA SER A 159 -19.23 1.29 -2.29
C SER A 159 -19.59 0.34 -3.44
N PRO A 160 -18.75 -0.65 -3.75
CA PRO A 160 -19.12 -1.73 -4.65
C PRO A 160 -20.39 -2.44 -4.20
N GLY A 161 -21.22 -2.83 -5.15
CA GLY A 161 -22.47 -3.53 -4.87
C GLY A 161 -23.61 -3.14 -5.81
N LEU A 162 -24.83 -3.44 -5.40
CA LEU A 162 -26.06 -3.12 -6.12
C LEU A 162 -26.74 -1.91 -5.48
N ALA A 163 -27.07 -0.91 -6.28
CA ALA A 163 -27.85 0.24 -5.88
C ALA A 163 -29.18 0.25 -6.64
N PHE A 164 -30.27 0.36 -5.93
CA PHE A 164 -31.61 0.47 -6.49
C PHE A 164 -32.13 1.88 -6.29
N GLU A 165 -32.80 2.42 -7.30
CA GLU A 165 -33.41 3.75 -7.27
C GLU A 165 -34.82 3.68 -7.83
N ALA A 166 -35.72 4.45 -7.25
CA ALA A 166 -37.10 4.59 -7.72
C ALA A 166 -37.38 6.09 -7.92
N THR A 167 -37.67 6.45 -9.17
CA THR A 167 -37.95 7.83 -9.57
C THR A 167 -39.40 7.96 -10.01
N GLN A 168 -40.13 8.98 -9.53
CA GLN A 168 -41.47 9.27 -10.01
C GLN A 168 -41.42 10.07 -11.31
N HIS A 169 -42.04 9.48 -12.35
CA HIS A 169 -42.26 10.18 -13.61
C HIS A 169 -43.45 11.17 -13.50
N PRO A 170 -43.46 12.28 -14.26
CA PRO A 170 -44.54 13.27 -14.22
C PRO A 170 -45.94 12.72 -14.50
N ASN A 171 -46.05 11.56 -15.20
CA ASN A 171 -47.31 10.87 -15.45
C ASN A 171 -47.79 9.99 -14.27
N GLY A 172 -47.12 10.05 -13.11
CA GLY A 172 -47.47 9.33 -11.89
C GLY A 172 -46.97 7.91 -11.79
N LYS A 173 -46.29 7.40 -12.81
CA LYS A 173 -45.69 6.05 -12.77
C LYS A 173 -44.34 6.09 -12.06
N THR A 174 -44.09 5.12 -11.20
CA THR A 174 -42.77 4.93 -10.57
C THR A 174 -41.87 4.13 -11.49
N LEU A 175 -40.74 4.69 -11.88
CA LEU A 175 -39.72 4.02 -12.67
C LEU A 175 -38.64 3.47 -11.75
N HIS A 176 -38.28 2.23 -11.95
CA HIS A 176 -37.24 1.55 -11.21
C HIS A 176 -35.97 1.48 -12.04
N SER A 177 -34.85 1.74 -11.40
CA SER A 177 -33.53 1.57 -11.97
C SER A 177 -32.63 0.82 -10.99
N PHE A 178 -31.64 0.13 -11.52
CA PHE A 178 -30.60 -0.47 -10.71
C PHE A 178 -29.23 -0.21 -11.32
N ARG A 179 -28.24 -0.13 -10.46
CA ARG A 179 -26.88 0.14 -10.84
C ARG A 179 -25.97 -0.90 -10.19
N ILE A 180 -25.16 -1.55 -11.01
CA ILE A 180 -24.13 -2.47 -10.55
C ILE A 180 -22.82 -1.69 -10.50
N ILE A 181 -22.25 -1.58 -9.31
CA ILE A 181 -21.01 -0.88 -9.06
C ILE A 181 -19.95 -1.95 -8.75
N PRO A 182 -19.05 -2.27 -9.70
CA PRO A 182 -17.97 -3.21 -9.44
C PRO A 182 -16.89 -2.57 -8.58
N ASP A 183 -16.09 -3.40 -7.93
CA ASP A 183 -14.88 -2.96 -7.23
C ASP A 183 -13.87 -2.35 -8.21
N ARG A 184 -13.80 -2.89 -9.42
CA ARG A 184 -12.94 -2.41 -10.49
C ARG A 184 -13.64 -2.54 -11.83
N GLY A 185 -13.63 -1.47 -12.63
CA GLY A 185 -14.21 -1.43 -13.97
C GLY A 185 -15.34 -0.44 -14.12
N SER A 186 -16.05 -0.52 -15.26
CA SER A 186 -17.15 0.38 -15.59
C SER A 186 -18.44 0.00 -14.87
N TRP A 187 -19.24 0.99 -14.55
CA TRP A 187 -20.55 0.79 -13.95
C TRP A 187 -21.54 0.29 -15.01
N TYR A 188 -22.44 -0.56 -14.60
CA TYR A 188 -23.55 -1.04 -15.38
C TYR A 188 -24.85 -0.48 -14.81
N GLU A 189 -25.59 0.25 -15.62
CA GLU A 189 -26.83 0.89 -15.20
C GLU A 189 -27.98 0.43 -16.10
N ALA A 190 -29.07 0.01 -15.48
CA ALA A 190 -30.26 -0.43 -16.17
C ALA A 190 -31.48 0.30 -15.62
N GLN A 191 -32.33 0.79 -16.50
CA GLN A 191 -33.51 1.58 -16.17
C GLN A 191 -34.74 1.10 -16.90
N PHE A 192 -35.86 0.98 -16.20
CA PHE A 192 -37.16 0.72 -16.82
C PHE A 192 -37.78 2.01 -17.33
N ASP A 193 -38.32 1.98 -18.52
CA ASP A 193 -39.10 3.06 -19.11
C ASP A 193 -40.59 2.96 -18.74
N THR A 194 -41.36 3.99 -19.07
CA THR A 194 -42.80 4.07 -18.86
C THR A 194 -43.57 2.93 -19.54
N SER A 195 -42.98 2.29 -20.54
CA SER A 195 -43.51 1.15 -21.31
C SER A 195 -43.06 -0.21 -20.76
N ASP A 196 -42.45 -0.25 -19.60
CA ASP A 196 -41.85 -1.43 -18.95
C ASP A 196 -40.71 -2.08 -19.79
N MET A 197 -40.11 -1.30 -20.68
CA MET A 197 -38.90 -1.71 -21.43
C MET A 197 -37.67 -1.41 -20.61
N LEU A 198 -36.71 -2.36 -20.61
CA LEU A 198 -35.45 -2.20 -19.93
C LEU A 198 -34.38 -1.61 -20.86
N TYR A 199 -33.80 -0.48 -20.46
CA TYR A 199 -32.65 0.14 -21.12
C TYR A 199 -31.40 -0.09 -20.32
N VAL A 200 -30.26 -0.28 -21.00
CA VAL A 200 -28.94 -0.58 -20.42
C VAL A 200 -27.92 0.39 -20.99
#